data_4646e027e13214b9158e00bc618a09f3
#
_entry.id   4646e027e13214b9158e00bc618a09f3
#
_cell.length_a   1.000
_cell.length_b   1.000
_cell.length_c   1.000
_cell.angle_alpha   90.00
_cell.angle_beta   90.00
_cell.angle_gamma   90.00
#
_symmetry.space_group_name_H-M   'P 1'
#
loop_
_entity.id
_entity.type
_entity.pdbx_description
1 polymer ?
#
loop_
_entity_poly.entity_id
_entity_poly.type
_entity_poly.pdbx_seq_one_letter_code
_entity_poly.pdbx_strand_id
1 'polypeptide(L)'
;ATGAILFVLCAAFNAWLLPAWKLSTVKIPVREGMSHVMHDKRFVTYVLTLAGYYMLAVQVMLMLPIMVNDIAGSPAAVKWMYAIEACLSLTLLYPIARWSEKRFRLEHRLMAGLLVMSLSMMPIGLVGNLQQLFTLICTFYIGSIIAEPARETLSASLANARARGSYMGFSRLGLAIGGAIGYIGGGWLFDMGKALAQPELPWMMLGIIGFITFLALGWQFSLKRPTRGMLEPDA
;
A
#
# COMPACT_ATOMS: atom_id res chain seq x y z
N ALA A 1 4.43 -27.06 -8.28
CA ALA A 1 4.84 -27.32 -9.67
C ALA A 1 4.21 -26.31 -10.66
N THR A 2 2.90 -26.04 -10.60
CA THR A 2 2.19 -25.14 -11.55
C THR A 2 2.69 -23.69 -11.50
N GLY A 3 2.97 -23.11 -10.31
CA GLY A 3 3.51 -21.77 -10.17
C GLY A 3 4.88 -21.59 -10.81
N ALA A 4 5.78 -22.57 -10.66
CA ALA A 4 7.11 -22.51 -11.28
C ALA A 4 7.03 -22.50 -12.81
N ILE A 5 6.14 -23.31 -13.39
CA ILE A 5 5.90 -23.34 -14.83
C ILE A 5 5.39 -21.99 -15.34
N LEU A 6 4.43 -21.37 -14.64
CA LEU A 6 3.92 -20.04 -14.97
C LEU A 6 5.04 -18.98 -14.94
N PHE A 7 5.89 -18.98 -13.90
CA PHE A 7 7.02 -18.06 -13.83
C PHE A 7 8.03 -18.23 -14.98
N VAL A 8 8.34 -19.47 -15.35
CA VAL A 8 9.23 -19.76 -16.48
C VAL A 8 8.61 -19.28 -17.80
N LEU A 9 7.31 -19.52 -18.01
CA LEU A 9 6.59 -19.04 -19.19
C LEU A 9 6.57 -17.51 -19.25
N CYS A 10 6.27 -16.84 -18.14
CA CYS A 10 6.32 -15.37 -18.07
C CYS A 10 7.73 -14.83 -18.33
N ALA A 11 8.77 -15.47 -17.79
CA ALA A 11 10.15 -15.08 -18.03
C ALA A 11 10.54 -15.24 -19.50
N ALA A 12 10.19 -16.37 -20.12
CA ALA A 12 10.45 -16.64 -21.54
C ALA A 12 9.69 -15.63 -22.43
N PHE A 13 8.44 -15.34 -22.12
CA PHE A 13 7.62 -14.39 -22.85
C PHE A 13 8.18 -12.95 -22.74
N ASN A 14 8.61 -12.54 -21.56
CA ASN A 14 9.28 -11.26 -21.35
C ASN A 14 10.61 -11.17 -22.11
N ALA A 15 11.42 -12.22 -22.08
CA ALA A 15 12.70 -12.26 -22.79
C ALA A 15 12.53 -12.19 -24.32
N TRP A 16 11.42 -12.72 -24.84
CA TRP A 16 11.13 -12.71 -26.27
C TRP A 16 10.48 -11.42 -26.78
N LEU A 17 9.59 -10.78 -25.99
CA LEU A 17 8.82 -9.60 -26.39
C LEU A 17 9.44 -8.27 -25.99
N LEU A 18 10.22 -8.23 -24.90
CA LEU A 18 10.82 -6.97 -24.46
C LEU A 18 12.11 -6.69 -25.23
N PRO A 19 12.14 -5.62 -26.04
CA PRO A 19 13.38 -5.20 -26.67
C PRO A 19 14.41 -4.83 -25.60
N ALA A 20 15.66 -5.22 -25.80
CA ALA A 20 16.78 -4.88 -24.92
C ALA A 20 17.05 -3.37 -24.98
N TRP A 21 16.28 -2.61 -24.23
CA TRP A 21 16.49 -1.15 -24.10
C TRP A 21 17.75 -0.92 -23.26
N LYS A 22 18.82 -0.55 -23.94
CA LYS A 22 20.01 -0.03 -23.24
C LYS A 22 19.68 1.38 -22.77
N LEU A 23 19.10 1.52 -21.60
CA LEU A 23 19.08 2.81 -20.93
C LEU A 23 20.53 3.20 -20.65
N SER A 24 20.98 4.30 -21.27
CA SER A 24 22.25 4.96 -20.92
C SER A 24 22.06 5.65 -19.56
N THR A 25 22.02 4.86 -18.50
CA THR A 25 22.00 5.38 -17.14
C THR A 25 23.42 5.75 -16.75
N VAL A 26 23.63 7.01 -16.39
CA VAL A 26 24.83 7.41 -15.64
C VAL A 26 24.86 6.52 -14.39
N LYS A 27 25.82 5.59 -14.34
CA LYS A 27 25.96 4.66 -13.23
C LYS A 27 26.49 5.42 -12.01
N ILE A 28 25.61 5.90 -11.16
CA ILE A 28 26.00 6.43 -9.86
C ILE A 28 26.27 5.23 -8.92
N PRO A 29 27.39 5.21 -8.19
CA PRO A 29 27.65 4.18 -7.19
C PRO A 29 26.49 4.13 -6.17
N VAL A 30 26.11 2.93 -5.76
CA VAL A 30 24.99 2.73 -4.82
C VAL A 30 25.16 3.56 -3.54
N ARG A 31 26.40 3.71 -3.04
CA ARG A 31 26.71 4.50 -1.85
C ARG A 31 26.38 5.98 -2.05
N GLU A 32 26.73 6.55 -3.21
CA GLU A 32 26.42 7.94 -3.55
C GLU A 32 24.92 8.14 -3.75
N GLY A 33 24.26 7.23 -4.46
CA GLY A 33 22.82 7.26 -4.62
C GLY A 33 22.06 7.18 -3.29
N MET A 34 22.51 6.36 -2.35
CA MET A 34 21.94 6.29 -1.02
C MET A 34 22.20 7.57 -0.19
N SER A 35 23.38 8.16 -0.33
CA SER A 35 23.69 9.45 0.29
C SER A 35 22.72 10.53 -0.19
N HIS A 36 22.44 10.59 -1.51
CA HIS A 36 21.44 11.53 -2.05
C HIS A 36 20.06 11.32 -1.43
N VAL A 37 19.61 10.08 -1.29
CA VAL A 37 18.31 9.76 -0.65
C VAL A 37 18.26 10.25 0.79
N MET A 38 19.31 9.96 1.58
CA MET A 38 19.34 10.34 3.01
C MET A 38 19.35 11.85 3.24
N HIS A 39 19.91 12.64 2.30
CA HIS A 39 19.87 14.08 2.35
C HIS A 39 18.53 14.68 1.85
N ASP A 40 17.75 13.90 1.09
CA ASP A 40 16.41 14.31 0.68
C ASP A 40 15.39 14.05 1.81
N LYS A 41 15.40 14.96 2.80
CA LYS A 41 14.49 14.90 3.95
C LYS A 41 13.03 14.76 3.54
N ARG A 42 12.68 15.29 2.37
CA ARG A 42 11.31 15.20 1.85
C ARG A 42 10.92 13.78 1.51
N PHE A 43 11.77 13.12 0.75
CA PHE A 43 11.53 11.74 0.35
C PHE A 43 11.57 10.80 1.54
N VAL A 44 12.56 10.98 2.43
CA VAL A 44 12.68 10.18 3.67
C VAL A 44 11.44 10.33 4.54
N THR A 45 10.98 11.57 4.80
CA THR A 45 9.77 11.80 5.61
C THR A 45 8.53 11.17 4.96
N TYR A 46 8.39 11.27 3.63
CA TYR A 46 7.31 10.62 2.89
C TYR A 46 7.33 9.09 3.08
N VAL A 47 8.49 8.45 2.89
CA VAL A 47 8.65 6.99 3.04
C VAL A 47 8.36 6.54 4.48
N LEU A 48 8.84 7.29 5.48
CA LEU A 48 8.55 6.98 6.88
C LEU A 48 7.07 7.15 7.23
N THR A 49 6.41 8.15 6.69
CA THR A 49 4.96 8.34 6.88
C THR A 49 4.17 7.20 6.22
N LEU A 50 4.63 6.69 5.07
CA LEU A 50 4.03 5.52 4.43
C LEU A 50 4.11 4.23 5.25
N ALA A 51 4.96 4.17 6.28
CA ALA A 51 4.98 3.01 7.18
C ALA A 51 3.58 2.74 7.78
N GLY A 52 2.82 3.80 8.12
CA GLY A 52 1.43 3.65 8.60
C GLY A 52 0.49 3.02 7.56
N TYR A 53 0.63 3.36 6.27
CA TYR A 53 -0.09 2.68 5.21
C TYR A 53 0.21 1.18 5.17
N TYR A 54 1.49 0.82 5.25
CA TYR A 54 1.90 -0.59 5.23
C TYR A 54 1.47 -1.35 6.48
N MET A 55 1.38 -0.68 7.64
CA MET A 55 0.82 -1.29 8.85
C MET A 55 -0.62 -1.75 8.65
N LEU A 56 -1.45 -0.99 7.92
CA LEU A 56 -2.81 -1.40 7.57
C LEU A 56 -2.80 -2.50 6.51
N ALA A 57 -2.00 -2.35 5.46
CA ALA A 57 -1.97 -3.28 4.34
C ALA A 57 -1.60 -4.71 4.75
N VAL A 58 -0.66 -4.89 5.68
CA VAL A 58 -0.24 -6.22 6.13
C VAL A 58 -1.30 -6.95 6.97
N GLN A 59 -2.33 -6.27 7.49
CA GLN A 59 -3.39 -6.91 8.26
C GLN A 59 -4.26 -7.85 7.41
N VAL A 60 -4.27 -7.65 6.10
CA VAL A 60 -4.90 -8.58 5.14
C VAL A 60 -4.31 -9.98 5.24
N MET A 61 -3.01 -10.08 5.55
CA MET A 61 -2.30 -11.36 5.67
C MET A 61 -2.25 -11.89 7.09
N LEU A 62 -2.53 -11.05 8.11
CA LEU A 62 -2.41 -11.44 9.52
C LEU A 62 -3.76 -11.52 10.20
N MET A 63 -4.39 -10.40 10.48
CA MET A 63 -5.56 -10.33 11.37
C MET A 63 -6.87 -10.62 10.66
N LEU A 64 -7.04 -10.18 9.40
CA LEU A 64 -8.28 -10.42 8.65
C LEU A 64 -8.58 -11.90 8.43
N PRO A 65 -7.61 -12.77 8.02
CA PRO A 65 -7.85 -14.20 7.93
C PRO A 65 -8.27 -14.85 9.26
N ILE A 66 -7.70 -14.41 10.38
CA ILE A 66 -8.06 -14.90 11.72
C ILE A 66 -9.51 -14.51 12.03
N MET A 67 -9.87 -13.25 11.81
CA MET A 67 -11.23 -12.77 12.04
C MET A 67 -12.26 -13.46 11.16
N VAL A 68 -11.94 -13.69 9.88
CA VAL A 68 -12.81 -14.45 8.96
C VAL A 68 -13.00 -15.88 9.46
N ASN A 69 -11.92 -16.54 9.89
CA ASN A 69 -12.00 -17.90 10.43
C ASN A 69 -12.82 -17.96 11.73
N ASP A 70 -12.63 -17.00 12.63
CA ASP A 70 -13.32 -16.96 13.93
C ASP A 70 -14.84 -16.74 13.75
N ILE A 71 -15.26 -15.86 12.86
CA ILE A 71 -16.69 -15.60 12.59
C ILE A 71 -17.34 -16.73 11.78
N ALA A 72 -16.61 -17.28 10.80
CA ALA A 72 -17.14 -18.35 9.95
C ALA A 72 -17.13 -19.73 10.60
N GLY A 73 -16.34 -19.92 11.66
CA GLY A 73 -16.10 -21.23 12.27
C GLY A 73 -15.41 -22.24 11.33
N SER A 74 -14.83 -21.77 10.22
CA SER A 74 -14.19 -22.63 9.23
C SER A 74 -13.07 -21.92 8.45
N PRO A 75 -11.87 -22.53 8.37
CA PRO A 75 -10.76 -22.01 7.57
C PRO A 75 -11.10 -21.92 6.07
N ALA A 76 -12.11 -22.66 5.62
CA ALA A 76 -12.55 -22.61 4.23
C ALA A 76 -13.11 -21.24 3.82
N ALA A 77 -13.56 -20.41 4.75
CA ALA A 77 -14.05 -19.06 4.47
C ALA A 77 -12.91 -18.10 4.04
N VAL A 78 -11.69 -18.31 4.54
CA VAL A 78 -10.51 -17.47 4.20
C VAL A 78 -10.19 -17.51 2.71
N LYS A 79 -10.40 -18.66 2.04
CA LYS A 79 -10.22 -18.74 0.58
C LYS A 79 -11.14 -17.80 -0.18
N TRP A 80 -12.37 -17.58 0.32
CA TRP A 80 -13.32 -16.65 -0.29
C TRP A 80 -12.88 -15.20 -0.13
N MET A 81 -12.26 -14.85 1.01
CA MET A 81 -11.68 -13.52 1.21
C MET A 81 -10.63 -13.20 0.13
N TYR A 82 -9.67 -14.11 -0.10
CA TYR A 82 -8.67 -13.93 -1.16
C TYR A 82 -9.24 -14.03 -2.58
N ALA A 83 -10.27 -14.85 -2.78
CA ALA A 83 -10.95 -14.91 -4.07
C ALA A 83 -11.68 -13.60 -4.40
N ILE A 84 -12.32 -12.97 -3.41
CA ILE A 84 -12.96 -11.65 -3.55
C ILE A 84 -11.91 -10.59 -3.86
N GLU A 85 -10.77 -10.58 -3.13
CA GLU A 85 -9.64 -9.67 -3.40
C GLU A 85 -9.17 -9.77 -4.86
N ALA A 86 -8.89 -11.00 -5.30
CA ALA A 86 -8.44 -11.25 -6.66
C ALA A 86 -9.50 -10.80 -7.70
N CYS A 87 -10.76 -11.10 -7.46
CA CYS A 87 -11.86 -10.70 -8.34
C CYS A 87 -12.00 -9.17 -8.40
N LEU A 88 -11.96 -8.48 -7.26
CA LEU A 88 -12.00 -7.02 -7.20
C LEU A 88 -10.79 -6.39 -7.92
N SER A 89 -9.60 -6.94 -7.68
CA SER A 89 -8.38 -6.45 -8.33
C SER A 89 -8.44 -6.63 -9.85
N LEU A 90 -8.85 -7.80 -10.34
CA LEU A 90 -8.94 -8.06 -11.78
C LEU A 90 -10.01 -7.21 -12.47
N THR A 91 -11.14 -6.97 -11.81
CA THR A 91 -12.28 -6.27 -12.42
C THR A 91 -12.21 -4.75 -12.24
N LEU A 92 -11.77 -4.28 -11.07
CA LEU A 92 -11.87 -2.87 -10.68
C LEU A 92 -10.57 -2.10 -10.80
N LEU A 93 -9.39 -2.76 -10.80
CA LEU A 93 -8.10 -2.04 -10.84
C LEU A 93 -8.02 -1.11 -12.05
N TYR A 94 -8.28 -1.62 -13.25
CA TYR A 94 -8.17 -0.82 -14.47
C TYR A 94 -9.22 0.31 -14.55
N PRO A 95 -10.54 0.05 -14.38
CA PRO A 95 -11.54 1.12 -14.47
C PRO A 95 -11.39 2.17 -13.37
N ILE A 96 -11.09 1.78 -12.13
CA ILE A 96 -10.88 2.72 -11.02
C ILE A 96 -9.60 3.53 -11.23
N ALA A 97 -8.49 2.89 -11.62
CA ALA A 97 -7.24 3.58 -11.91
C ALA A 97 -7.46 4.64 -13.00
N ARG A 98 -8.02 4.24 -14.16
CA ARG A 98 -8.26 5.14 -15.28
C ARG A 98 -9.22 6.29 -14.94
N TRP A 99 -10.32 5.99 -14.20
CA TRP A 99 -11.27 7.03 -13.77
C TRP A 99 -10.62 8.02 -12.80
N SER A 100 -9.90 7.50 -11.79
CA SER A 100 -9.27 8.33 -10.76
C SER A 100 -8.10 9.16 -11.31
N GLU A 101 -7.34 8.64 -12.30
CA GLU A 101 -6.26 9.38 -12.97
C GLU A 101 -6.76 10.62 -13.70
N LYS A 102 -7.91 10.52 -14.34
CA LYS A 102 -8.50 11.65 -15.08
C LYS A 102 -9.08 12.74 -14.18
N ARG A 103 -9.42 12.40 -12.92
CA ARG A 103 -10.21 13.28 -12.06
C ARG A 103 -9.44 13.83 -10.87
N PHE A 104 -8.43 13.10 -10.38
CA PHE A 104 -7.73 13.43 -9.14
C PHE A 104 -6.22 13.38 -9.31
N ARG A 105 -5.52 14.26 -8.57
CA ARG A 105 -4.07 14.25 -8.47
C ARG A 105 -3.60 13.03 -7.67
N LEU A 106 -2.36 12.60 -7.90
CA LEU A 106 -1.77 11.42 -7.24
C LEU A 106 -1.89 11.48 -5.71
N GLU A 107 -1.61 12.66 -5.13
CA GLU A 107 -1.66 12.87 -3.69
C GLU A 107 -3.08 12.64 -3.14
N HIS A 108 -4.11 13.18 -3.82
CA HIS A 108 -5.50 13.02 -3.41
C HIS A 108 -5.98 11.57 -3.56
N ARG A 109 -5.51 10.85 -4.57
CA ARG A 109 -5.83 9.43 -4.77
C ARG A 109 -5.26 8.58 -3.63
N LEU A 110 -3.97 8.78 -3.30
CA LEU A 110 -3.32 8.10 -2.17
C LEU A 110 -4.06 8.39 -0.86
N MET A 111 -4.38 9.65 -0.59
CA MET A 111 -5.09 10.06 0.62
C MET A 111 -6.51 9.50 0.68
N ALA A 112 -7.27 9.56 -0.41
CA ALA A 112 -8.63 9.04 -0.46
C ALA A 112 -8.66 7.52 -0.24
N GLY A 113 -7.77 6.77 -0.90
CA GLY A 113 -7.67 5.33 -0.70
C GLY A 113 -7.27 4.96 0.72
N LEU A 114 -6.28 5.66 1.31
CA LEU A 114 -5.87 5.45 2.70
C LEU A 114 -6.99 5.77 3.70
N LEU A 115 -7.75 6.83 3.45
CA LEU A 115 -8.91 7.18 4.29
C LEU A 115 -9.96 6.08 4.25
N VAL A 116 -10.29 5.55 3.07
CA VAL A 116 -11.23 4.44 2.92
C VAL A 116 -10.72 3.19 3.64
N MET A 117 -9.43 2.85 3.51
CA MET A 117 -8.81 1.73 4.24
C MET A 117 -8.91 1.93 5.76
N SER A 118 -8.61 3.12 6.27
CA SER A 118 -8.66 3.43 7.71
C SER A 118 -10.08 3.31 8.26
N LEU A 119 -11.05 3.92 7.58
CA LEU A 119 -12.45 3.92 8.02
C LEU A 119 -13.09 2.53 7.95
N SER A 120 -12.72 1.71 6.96
CA SER A 120 -13.21 0.34 6.86
C SER A 120 -12.65 -0.59 7.93
N MET A 121 -11.45 -0.31 8.45
CA MET A 121 -10.83 -1.10 9.52
C MET A 121 -11.49 -0.90 10.88
N MET A 122 -11.88 0.32 11.21
CA MET A 122 -12.38 0.67 12.56
C MET A 122 -13.55 -0.20 13.04
N PRO A 123 -14.61 -0.47 12.23
CA PRO A 123 -15.75 -1.24 12.70
C PRO A 123 -15.57 -2.78 12.63
N ILE A 124 -14.44 -3.30 12.13
CA ILE A 124 -14.25 -4.75 11.94
C ILE A 124 -14.44 -5.52 13.27
N GLY A 125 -13.95 -5.00 14.38
CA GLY A 125 -14.09 -5.65 15.68
C GLY A 125 -15.51 -5.67 16.25
N LEU A 126 -16.44 -4.90 15.68
CA LEU A 126 -17.84 -4.80 16.10
C LEU A 126 -18.77 -5.69 15.27
N VAL A 127 -18.24 -6.36 14.24
CA VAL A 127 -19.05 -7.16 13.30
C VAL A 127 -19.42 -8.50 13.92
N GLY A 128 -20.71 -8.84 13.89
CA GLY A 128 -21.23 -10.11 14.40
C GLY A 128 -21.48 -11.17 13.32
N ASN A 129 -21.35 -10.85 12.03
CA ASN A 129 -21.63 -11.78 10.94
C ASN A 129 -20.68 -11.64 9.75
N LEU A 130 -20.56 -12.74 9.01
CA LEU A 130 -19.62 -12.85 7.89
C LEU A 130 -19.93 -11.90 6.74
N GLN A 131 -21.19 -11.58 6.49
CA GLN A 131 -21.61 -10.69 5.42
C GLN A 131 -21.12 -9.24 5.68
N GLN A 132 -21.31 -8.75 6.92
CA GLN A 132 -20.81 -7.43 7.32
C GLN A 132 -19.28 -7.37 7.21
N LEU A 133 -18.59 -8.44 7.69
CA LEU A 133 -17.14 -8.51 7.60
C LEU A 133 -16.66 -8.43 6.14
N PHE A 134 -17.23 -9.23 5.24
CA PHE A 134 -16.87 -9.17 3.82
C PHE A 134 -17.17 -7.82 3.17
N THR A 135 -18.23 -7.14 3.58
CA THR A 135 -18.52 -5.78 3.09
C THR A 135 -17.40 -4.81 3.48
N LEU A 136 -16.92 -4.87 4.73
CA LEU A 136 -15.80 -4.04 5.19
C LEU A 136 -14.48 -4.40 4.48
N ILE A 137 -14.24 -5.70 4.30
CA ILE A 137 -13.07 -6.19 3.56
C ILE A 137 -13.10 -5.70 2.11
N CYS A 138 -14.24 -5.78 1.41
CA CYS A 138 -14.39 -5.24 0.06
C CYS A 138 -14.13 -3.73 0.03
N THR A 139 -14.64 -2.99 1.01
CA THR A 139 -14.40 -1.54 1.13
C THR A 139 -12.92 -1.23 1.33
N PHE A 140 -12.25 -2.01 2.17
CA PHE A 140 -10.79 -1.91 2.37
C PHE A 140 -10.02 -2.15 1.07
N TYR A 141 -10.36 -3.21 0.32
CA TYR A 141 -9.72 -3.50 -0.96
C TYR A 141 -9.96 -2.42 -2.02
N ILE A 142 -11.15 -1.83 -2.07
CA ILE A 142 -11.41 -0.68 -2.95
C ILE A 142 -10.50 0.50 -2.59
N GLY A 143 -10.32 0.78 -1.29
CA GLY A 143 -9.36 1.78 -0.83
C GLY A 143 -7.93 1.46 -1.27
N SER A 144 -7.50 0.20 -1.14
CA SER A 144 -6.18 -0.27 -1.56
C SER A 144 -5.97 -0.14 -3.08
N ILE A 145 -6.96 -0.54 -3.90
CA ILE A 145 -6.93 -0.40 -5.37
C ILE A 145 -6.74 1.06 -5.80
N ILE A 146 -7.30 2.01 -5.06
CA ILE A 146 -7.12 3.45 -5.33
C ILE A 146 -5.74 3.94 -4.89
N ALA A 147 -5.30 3.53 -3.67
CA ALA A 147 -4.10 4.04 -3.04
C ALA A 147 -2.82 3.48 -3.67
N GLU A 148 -2.77 2.18 -3.96
CA GLU A 148 -1.54 1.48 -4.30
C GLU A 148 -0.88 1.97 -5.60
N PRO A 149 -1.58 2.11 -6.74
CA PRO A 149 -0.99 2.66 -7.96
C PRO A 149 -0.55 4.12 -7.77
N ALA A 150 -1.33 4.90 -7.02
CA ALA A 150 -0.99 6.30 -6.74
C ALA A 150 0.28 6.40 -5.89
N ARG A 151 0.44 5.55 -4.88
CA ARG A 151 1.62 5.45 -4.02
C ARG A 151 2.87 5.09 -4.82
N GLU A 152 2.81 4.07 -5.68
CA GLU A 152 3.94 3.66 -6.53
C GLU A 152 4.35 4.78 -7.48
N THR A 153 3.39 5.38 -8.17
CA THR A 153 3.64 6.48 -9.11
C THR A 153 4.19 7.71 -8.38
N LEU A 154 3.67 8.04 -7.20
CA LEU A 154 4.13 9.17 -6.41
C LEU A 154 5.55 8.95 -5.90
N SER A 155 5.87 7.74 -5.42
CA SER A 155 7.23 7.37 -5.02
C SER A 155 8.21 7.51 -6.18
N ALA A 156 7.81 7.09 -7.38
CA ALA A 156 8.63 7.22 -8.60
C ALA A 156 8.79 8.67 -9.07
N SER A 157 7.76 9.52 -8.90
CA SER A 157 7.79 10.93 -9.30
C SER A 157 8.59 11.81 -8.34
N LEU A 158 8.66 11.43 -7.06
CA LEU A 158 9.49 12.12 -6.07
C LEU A 158 10.96 11.72 -6.14
N ALA A 159 11.27 10.61 -6.80
CA ALA A 159 12.63 10.10 -6.92
C ALA A 159 13.48 10.97 -7.86
N ASN A 160 14.74 11.27 -7.44
CA ASN A 160 15.70 11.93 -8.30
C ASN A 160 16.03 11.03 -9.50
N ALA A 161 15.93 11.58 -10.72
CA ALA A 161 16.15 10.84 -11.97
C ALA A 161 17.54 10.19 -12.06
N ARG A 162 18.58 10.85 -11.53
CA ARG A 162 19.96 10.35 -11.54
C ARG A 162 20.19 9.18 -10.60
N ALA A 163 19.49 9.14 -9.44
CA ALA A 163 19.63 8.12 -8.40
C ALA A 163 18.36 7.25 -8.24
N ARG A 164 17.51 7.17 -9.26
CA ARG A 164 16.17 6.55 -9.20
C ARG A 164 16.17 5.15 -8.58
N GLY A 165 17.17 4.32 -8.90
CA GLY A 165 17.30 2.97 -8.31
C GLY A 165 17.45 2.99 -6.80
N SER A 166 18.29 3.90 -6.24
CA SER A 166 18.47 4.06 -4.80
C SER A 166 17.20 4.59 -4.12
N TYR A 167 16.48 5.52 -4.74
CA TYR A 167 15.19 6.02 -4.24
C TYR A 167 14.13 4.92 -4.21
N MET A 168 14.00 4.15 -5.27
CA MET A 168 13.04 3.03 -5.32
C MET A 168 13.42 1.92 -4.33
N GLY A 169 14.72 1.63 -4.16
CA GLY A 169 15.20 0.72 -3.12
C GLY A 169 14.85 1.22 -1.71
N PHE A 170 15.10 2.51 -1.43
CA PHE A 170 14.78 3.12 -0.15
C PHE A 170 13.27 3.15 0.13
N SER A 171 12.43 3.36 -0.89
CA SER A 171 10.97 3.34 -0.72
C SER A 171 10.45 1.99 -0.19
N ARG A 172 11.16 0.89 -0.46
CA ARG A 172 10.85 -0.44 0.10
C ARG A 172 11.15 -0.57 1.58
N LEU A 173 11.98 0.32 2.16
CA LEU A 173 12.18 0.37 3.61
C LEU A 173 10.89 0.76 4.34
N GLY A 174 10.04 1.61 3.74
CA GLY A 174 8.72 1.92 4.28
C GLY A 174 7.87 0.66 4.45
N LEU A 175 7.88 -0.24 3.47
CA LEU A 175 7.23 -1.55 3.55
C LEU A 175 7.89 -2.44 4.63
N ALA A 176 9.21 -2.51 4.66
CA ALA A 176 9.91 -3.34 5.63
C ALA A 176 9.65 -2.88 7.07
N ILE A 177 9.77 -1.59 7.34
CA ILE A 177 9.53 -1.01 8.68
C ILE A 177 8.05 -1.08 9.03
N GLY A 178 7.17 -0.56 8.17
CA GLY A 178 5.72 -0.55 8.40
C GLY A 178 5.13 -1.95 8.47
N GLY A 179 5.61 -2.87 7.62
CA GLY A 179 5.24 -4.27 7.66
C GLY A 179 5.68 -4.95 8.96
N ALA A 180 6.94 -4.80 9.37
CA ALA A 180 7.45 -5.39 10.61
C ALA A 180 6.68 -4.87 11.85
N ILE A 181 6.50 -3.55 11.95
CA ILE A 181 5.72 -2.95 13.04
C ILE A 181 4.25 -3.40 12.95
N GLY A 182 3.69 -3.50 11.75
CA GLY A 182 2.32 -3.95 11.52
C GLY A 182 2.10 -5.40 11.93
N TYR A 183 3.03 -6.31 11.62
CA TYR A 183 2.95 -7.72 12.03
C TYR A 183 3.11 -7.86 13.54
N ILE A 184 4.16 -7.29 14.12
CA ILE A 184 4.44 -7.41 15.56
C ILE A 184 3.36 -6.64 16.37
N GLY A 185 3.12 -5.39 16.02
CA GLY A 185 2.16 -4.54 16.72
C GLY A 185 0.72 -5.00 16.52
N GLY A 186 0.34 -5.44 15.31
CA GLY A 186 -0.99 -5.99 15.03
C GLY A 186 -1.26 -7.26 15.85
N GLY A 187 -0.32 -8.20 15.88
CA GLY A 187 -0.43 -9.41 16.70
C GLY A 187 -0.54 -9.08 18.19
N TRP A 188 0.31 -8.20 18.71
CA TRP A 188 0.26 -7.75 20.09
C TRP A 188 -1.06 -7.05 20.44
N LEU A 189 -1.56 -6.18 19.58
CA LEU A 189 -2.87 -5.50 19.76
C LEU A 189 -4.01 -6.52 19.78
N PHE A 190 -3.94 -7.55 18.94
CA PHE A 190 -4.94 -8.61 18.89
C PHE A 190 -4.97 -9.42 20.18
N ASP A 191 -3.80 -9.82 20.69
CA ASP A 191 -3.69 -10.54 21.96
C ASP A 191 -4.15 -9.67 23.14
N MET A 192 -3.83 -8.39 23.13
CA MET A 192 -4.28 -7.43 24.13
C MET A 192 -5.79 -7.24 24.08
N GLY A 193 -6.40 -7.14 22.90
CA GLY A 193 -7.84 -7.07 22.72
C GLY A 193 -8.56 -8.30 23.30
N LYS A 194 -8.00 -9.49 23.10
CA LYS A 194 -8.50 -10.73 23.71
C LYS A 194 -8.37 -10.73 25.25
N ALA A 195 -7.22 -10.31 25.77
CA ALA A 195 -6.98 -10.26 27.19
C ALA A 195 -7.89 -9.28 27.95
N LEU A 196 -8.25 -8.16 27.28
CA LEU A 196 -9.14 -7.13 27.83
C LEU A 196 -10.63 -7.40 27.53
N ALA A 197 -10.96 -8.48 26.83
CA ALA A 197 -12.30 -8.77 26.31
C ALA A 197 -12.89 -7.63 25.46
N GLN A 198 -12.02 -6.95 24.70
CA GLN A 198 -12.35 -5.84 23.79
C GLN A 198 -11.89 -6.17 22.36
N PRO A 199 -12.64 -6.97 21.61
CA PRO A 199 -12.23 -7.41 20.27
C PRO A 199 -12.14 -6.26 19.25
N GLU A 200 -12.77 -5.13 19.52
CA GLU A 200 -12.75 -3.91 18.70
C GLU A 200 -11.44 -3.11 18.83
N LEU A 201 -10.72 -3.23 19.95
CA LEU A 201 -9.56 -2.41 20.28
C LEU A 201 -8.46 -2.46 19.20
N PRO A 202 -8.00 -3.62 18.72
CA PRO A 202 -6.94 -3.67 17.71
C PRO A 202 -7.35 -3.00 16.40
N TRP A 203 -8.60 -3.16 15.99
CA TRP A 203 -9.12 -2.60 14.74
C TRP A 203 -9.27 -1.08 14.81
N MET A 204 -9.77 -0.57 15.94
CA MET A 204 -9.84 0.87 16.17
C MET A 204 -8.46 1.51 16.19
N MET A 205 -7.48 0.90 16.88
CA MET A 205 -6.11 1.40 16.93
C MET A 205 -5.46 1.45 15.54
N LEU A 206 -5.62 0.38 14.75
CA LEU A 206 -5.12 0.35 13.37
C LEU A 206 -5.80 1.42 12.51
N GLY A 207 -7.13 1.59 12.60
CA GLY A 207 -7.83 2.63 11.89
C GLY A 207 -7.36 4.04 12.29
N ILE A 208 -7.10 4.28 13.59
CA ILE A 208 -6.54 5.54 14.08
C ILE A 208 -5.13 5.77 13.51
N ILE A 209 -4.27 4.75 13.47
CA ILE A 209 -2.93 4.85 12.86
C ILE A 209 -3.05 5.25 11.38
N GLY A 210 -3.96 4.63 10.63
CA GLY A 210 -4.23 4.99 9.24
C GLY A 210 -4.73 6.42 9.10
N PHE A 211 -5.61 6.87 9.99
CA PHE A 211 -6.11 8.23 9.99
C PHE A 211 -5.03 9.26 10.34
N ILE A 212 -4.16 8.97 11.31
CA ILE A 212 -2.98 9.81 11.61
C ILE A 212 -2.05 9.87 10.39
N THR A 213 -1.84 8.75 9.72
CA THR A 213 -1.05 8.70 8.48
C THR A 213 -1.66 9.55 7.38
N PHE A 214 -3.00 9.51 7.22
CA PHE A 214 -3.74 10.38 6.31
C PHE A 214 -3.51 11.86 6.62
N LEU A 215 -3.61 12.27 7.88
CA LEU A 215 -3.38 13.65 8.31
C LEU A 215 -1.93 14.08 8.08
N ALA A 216 -0.96 13.20 8.39
CA ALA A 216 0.45 13.48 8.20
C ALA A 216 0.82 13.66 6.71
N LEU A 217 0.28 12.81 5.82
CA LEU A 217 0.44 12.98 4.37
C LEU A 217 -0.24 14.28 3.88
N GLY A 218 -1.45 14.56 4.34
CA GLY A 218 -2.17 15.79 4.01
C GLY A 218 -1.38 17.04 4.40
N TRP A 219 -0.79 17.04 5.59
CA TRP A 219 0.09 18.13 6.03
C TRP A 219 1.34 18.25 5.16
N GLN A 220 2.01 17.14 4.85
CA GLN A 220 3.19 17.14 3.96
C GLN A 220 2.87 17.67 2.56
N PHE A 221 1.71 17.35 2.01
CA PHE A 221 1.30 17.81 0.68
C PHE A 221 0.78 19.25 0.69
N SER A 222 0.17 19.73 1.79
CA SER A 222 -0.30 21.12 1.91
C SER A 222 0.84 22.13 2.03
N LEU A 223 1.95 21.75 2.69
CA LEU A 223 3.15 22.59 2.79
C LEU A 223 3.84 22.84 1.45
N LYS A 224 3.39 22.17 0.38
CA LYS A 224 3.96 22.23 -0.96
C LYS A 224 2.88 22.56 -1.97
N ARG A 225 2.66 23.86 -2.19
CA ARG A 225 2.13 24.31 -3.48
C ARG A 225 3.11 23.79 -4.54
N PRO A 226 2.65 23.04 -5.57
CA PRO A 226 3.53 22.63 -6.65
C PRO A 226 4.08 23.89 -7.31
N THR A 227 5.38 24.02 -7.34
CA THR A 227 6.05 24.90 -8.31
C THR A 227 5.61 24.41 -9.69
N ARG A 228 4.75 25.17 -10.32
CA ARG A 228 4.18 24.99 -11.67
C ARG A 228 5.31 25.29 -12.66
N GLY A 229 6.28 24.39 -12.77
CA GLY A 229 7.50 24.70 -13.52
C GLY A 229 8.36 23.53 -13.98
N MET A 230 7.91 22.28 -13.84
CA MET A 230 8.75 21.14 -14.27
C MET A 230 8.12 20.28 -15.38
N LEU A 231 7.19 20.83 -16.15
CA LEU A 231 6.62 20.17 -17.33
C LEU A 231 6.62 21.10 -18.56
N GLU A 232 7.57 22.00 -18.69
CA GLU A 232 7.91 22.52 -20.00
C GLU A 232 9.04 21.64 -20.54
N PRO A 233 8.82 20.85 -21.59
CA PRO A 233 9.92 20.34 -22.39
C PRO A 233 10.56 21.55 -23.07
N ASP A 234 11.87 21.74 -22.87
CA ASP A 234 12.65 22.65 -23.65
C ASP A 234 12.39 22.37 -25.13
N ALA A 235 11.84 23.37 -25.83
CA ALA A 235 11.62 23.40 -27.25
C ALA A 235 12.98 23.52 -28.02
#